data_592c37b4d2f64cddeeb154a33dfcb57d
#
_entry.id   592c37b4d2f64cddeeb154a33dfcb57d
#
_cell.length_a   1.000
_cell.length_b   1.000
_cell.length_c   1.000
_cell.angle_alpha   90.00
_cell.angle_beta   90.00
_cell.angle_gamma   90.00
#
_symmetry.space_group_name_H-M   'P 1'
#
loop_
_entity.id
_entity.type
_entity.pdbx_description
1 polymer ?
#
loop_
_entity_poly.entity_id
_entity_poly.type
_entity_poly.pdbx_seq_one_letter_code
_entity_poly.pdbx_strand_id
1 'polypeptide(L)'
;MGKDEYAYVLEYMPFGLPDSKDRKASAIVFTDSLSLLLVALKKDVKVDPGLKVYIGENKRDEVHHIIQRITPDKLSGNGLASLNDRIATIVKENEEKYIDIINKLGSINVRLHSLNLLPGVGKKIVQKILEERTKAKFKSYEDFNERVGFTSDIAKSIEDRIMEELNGEDKYKIFT
;
A
#
# COMPACT_ATOMS: atom_id res chain seq x y z
N MET A 1 2.93 -9.22 -14.34
CA MET A 1 2.24 -8.16 -13.60
C MET A 1 1.73 -7.13 -14.59
N GLY A 2 0.42 -6.93 -14.68
CA GLY A 2 -0.14 -5.84 -15.46
C GLY A 2 0.34 -4.50 -14.90
N LYS A 3 0.72 -3.56 -15.79
CA LYS A 3 0.97 -2.18 -15.37
C LYS A 3 -0.34 -1.59 -14.87
N ASP A 4 -0.29 -0.85 -13.77
CA ASP A 4 -1.45 -0.11 -13.29
C ASP A 4 -1.94 0.86 -14.37
N GLU A 5 -3.23 0.82 -14.66
CA GLU A 5 -3.84 1.74 -15.61
C GLU A 5 -4.42 2.98 -14.94
N TYR A 6 -4.75 2.87 -13.64
CA TYR A 6 -5.38 3.93 -12.86
C TYR A 6 -4.67 4.15 -11.54
N ALA A 7 -4.74 5.39 -11.07
CA ALA A 7 -4.27 5.80 -9.75
C ALA A 7 -5.23 6.84 -9.16
N TYR A 8 -5.16 7.00 -7.85
CA TYR A 8 -5.94 7.99 -7.10
C TYR A 8 -5.04 9.13 -6.65
N VAL A 9 -5.47 10.36 -6.92
CA VAL A 9 -4.75 11.56 -6.49
C VAL A 9 -4.80 11.66 -4.98
N LEU A 10 -3.63 11.79 -4.34
CA LEU A 10 -3.48 12.05 -2.93
C LEU A 10 -3.20 13.53 -2.65
N GLU A 11 -2.41 14.15 -3.49
CA GLU A 11 -1.97 15.52 -3.32
C GLU A 11 -1.69 16.21 -4.66
N TYR A 12 -2.17 17.43 -4.82
CA TYR A 12 -1.91 18.29 -5.97
C TYR A 12 -0.85 19.34 -5.62
N MET A 13 0.15 19.49 -6.47
CA MET A 13 1.24 20.44 -6.30
C MET A 13 1.33 21.33 -7.53
N PRO A 14 0.79 22.54 -7.47
CA PRO A 14 0.75 23.46 -8.63
C PRO A 14 2.13 23.88 -9.14
N PHE A 15 3.15 23.81 -8.29
CA PHE A 15 4.53 24.20 -8.60
C PHE A 15 5.53 23.05 -8.49
N GLY A 16 5.04 21.80 -8.47
CA GLY A 16 5.87 20.61 -8.28
C GLY A 16 6.39 20.43 -6.84
N LEU A 17 7.30 19.48 -6.66
CA LEU A 17 7.96 19.29 -5.37
C LEU A 17 8.86 20.50 -5.03
N PRO A 18 9.06 20.83 -3.74
CA PRO A 18 9.88 21.96 -3.30
C PRO A 18 11.29 21.95 -3.92
N ASP A 19 11.88 20.77 -4.09
CA ASP A 19 13.23 20.58 -4.62
C ASP A 19 13.29 20.42 -6.15
N SER A 20 12.14 20.55 -6.82
CA SER A 20 12.06 20.39 -8.28
C SER A 20 12.59 21.62 -9.01
N LYS A 21 13.53 21.40 -9.93
CA LYS A 21 14.03 22.46 -10.80
C LYS A 21 12.98 22.99 -11.78
N ASP A 22 12.04 22.13 -12.15
CA ASP A 22 11.06 22.38 -13.20
C ASP A 22 9.69 22.77 -12.64
N ARG A 23 9.48 23.59 -11.77
CA ARG A 23 8.24 24.11 -11.16
C ARG A 23 6.93 23.88 -11.96
N LYS A 24 6.76 22.66 -12.49
CA LYS A 24 5.58 22.24 -13.24
C LYS A 24 4.55 21.61 -12.33
N ALA A 25 3.26 21.85 -12.65
CA ALA A 25 2.17 21.22 -11.92
C ALA A 25 2.31 19.70 -11.91
N SER A 26 2.26 19.13 -10.73
CA SER A 26 2.45 17.71 -10.48
C SER A 26 1.41 17.21 -9.47
N ALA A 27 1.24 15.92 -9.38
CA ALA A 27 0.42 15.28 -8.36
C ALA A 27 1.14 14.05 -7.80
N ILE A 28 0.87 13.73 -6.55
CA ILE A 28 1.21 12.44 -5.97
C ILE A 28 -0.03 11.57 -6.07
N VAL A 29 0.13 10.40 -6.66
CA VAL A 29 -0.94 9.44 -6.90
C VAL A 29 -0.58 8.07 -6.33
N PHE A 30 -1.59 7.28 -5.98
CA PHE A 30 -1.43 5.94 -5.42
C PHE A 30 -2.25 4.92 -6.20
N THR A 31 -1.64 3.81 -6.56
CA THR A 31 -2.28 2.75 -7.33
C THR A 31 -2.83 1.64 -6.44
N ASP A 32 -3.74 0.84 -6.97
CA ASP A 32 -4.28 -0.34 -6.28
C ASP A 32 -3.23 -1.46 -6.11
N SER A 33 -2.13 -1.42 -6.87
CA SER A 33 -0.95 -2.29 -6.67
C SER A 33 0.06 -1.74 -5.66
N LEU A 34 -0.35 -0.75 -4.85
CA LEU A 34 0.46 -0.17 -3.78
C LEU A 34 1.71 0.57 -4.27
N SER A 35 1.61 1.26 -5.40
CA SER A 35 2.67 2.11 -5.93
C SER A 35 2.37 3.58 -5.67
N LEU A 36 3.29 4.27 -4.98
CA LEU A 36 3.23 5.71 -4.74
C LEU A 36 4.06 6.43 -5.79
N LEU A 37 3.42 7.25 -6.62
CA LEU A 37 4.02 7.82 -7.82
C LEU A 37 3.89 9.35 -7.83
N LEU A 38 4.95 10.01 -8.29
CA LEU A 38 4.91 11.40 -8.69
C LEU A 38 4.63 11.47 -10.20
N VAL A 39 3.60 12.21 -10.59
CA VAL A 39 3.21 12.40 -11.98
C VAL A 39 3.23 13.88 -12.36
N ALA A 40 3.68 14.17 -13.58
CA ALA A 40 3.53 15.49 -14.19
C ALA A 40 2.12 15.61 -14.75
N LEU A 41 1.48 16.74 -14.53
CA LEU A 41 0.18 17.06 -15.11
C LEU A 41 0.33 17.77 -16.47
N LYS A 42 -0.70 17.67 -17.29
CA LYS A 42 -0.78 18.45 -18.51
C LYS A 42 -0.95 19.94 -18.19
N LYS A 43 -0.63 20.78 -19.15
CA LYS A 43 -0.77 22.24 -19.02
C LYS A 43 -2.22 22.60 -18.66
N ASP A 44 -2.35 23.53 -17.72
CA ASP A 44 -3.63 24.07 -17.25
C ASP A 44 -4.60 23.05 -16.59
N VAL A 45 -4.12 21.84 -16.28
CA VAL A 45 -4.88 20.82 -15.56
C VAL A 45 -4.68 20.99 -14.07
N LYS A 46 -5.78 20.95 -13.34
CA LYS A 46 -5.85 20.87 -11.85
C LYS A 46 -6.56 19.59 -11.47
N VAL A 47 -6.11 18.97 -10.42
CA VAL A 47 -6.70 17.72 -9.89
C VAL A 47 -6.95 17.85 -8.40
N ASP A 48 -8.02 17.26 -7.93
CA ASP A 48 -8.36 17.24 -6.50
C ASP A 48 -7.99 15.87 -5.88
N PRO A 49 -7.65 15.83 -4.58
CA PRO A 49 -7.47 14.57 -3.87
C PRO A 49 -8.70 13.68 -3.99
N GLY A 50 -8.48 12.39 -4.22
CA GLY A 50 -9.54 11.39 -4.44
C GLY A 50 -9.93 11.20 -5.91
N LEU A 51 -9.52 12.06 -6.82
CA LEU A 51 -9.77 11.87 -8.26
C LEU A 51 -9.03 10.63 -8.76
N LYS A 52 -9.75 9.78 -9.49
CA LYS A 52 -9.17 8.66 -10.21
C LYS A 52 -8.67 9.12 -11.57
N VAL A 53 -7.37 8.97 -11.81
CA VAL A 53 -6.71 9.37 -13.06
C VAL A 53 -6.16 8.17 -13.81
N TYR A 54 -6.18 8.23 -15.14
CA TYR A 54 -5.60 7.22 -15.99
C TYR A 54 -4.09 7.45 -16.17
N ILE A 55 -3.30 6.43 -15.90
CA ILE A 55 -1.83 6.46 -16.00
C ILE A 55 -1.26 5.44 -16.98
N GLY A 56 -2.13 4.66 -17.64
CA GLY A 56 -1.77 3.63 -18.61
C GLY A 56 -1.12 4.17 -19.89
N GLU A 57 -0.99 3.31 -20.88
CA GLU A 57 -0.26 3.62 -22.12
C GLU A 57 -1.12 4.36 -23.16
N ASN A 58 -2.46 4.33 -23.02
CA ASN A 58 -3.36 5.03 -23.92
C ASN A 58 -3.39 6.54 -23.62
N LYS A 59 -4.26 7.27 -24.36
CA LYS A 59 -4.45 8.71 -24.16
C LYS A 59 -4.85 9.01 -22.71
N ARG A 60 -4.06 9.80 -22.03
CA ARG A 60 -4.31 10.29 -20.67
C ARG A 60 -4.97 11.66 -20.75
N ASP A 61 -5.93 11.92 -19.88
CA ASP A 61 -6.62 13.23 -19.87
C ASP A 61 -5.88 14.24 -18.99
N GLU A 62 -5.51 13.87 -17.76
CA GLU A 62 -4.89 14.77 -16.79
C GLU A 62 -3.35 14.62 -16.73
N VAL A 63 -2.86 13.39 -16.79
CA VAL A 63 -1.44 13.07 -16.57
C VAL A 63 -0.65 13.18 -17.87
N HIS A 64 0.45 13.93 -17.83
CA HIS A 64 1.39 13.99 -18.95
C HIS A 64 2.30 12.74 -18.96
N HIS A 65 3.02 12.51 -17.85
CA HIS A 65 3.86 11.31 -17.65
C HIS A 65 4.11 11.03 -16.19
N ILE A 66 4.51 9.80 -15.90
CA ILE A 66 5.01 9.39 -14.58
C ILE A 66 6.46 9.85 -14.47
N ILE A 67 6.77 10.64 -13.44
CA ILE A 67 8.12 11.15 -13.21
C ILE A 67 8.95 10.08 -12.51
N GLN A 68 8.47 9.60 -11.35
CA GLN A 68 9.19 8.60 -10.55
C GLN A 68 8.29 7.99 -9.47
N ARG A 69 8.75 6.88 -8.91
CA ARG A 69 8.24 6.34 -7.64
C ARG A 69 8.82 7.17 -6.49
N ILE A 70 8.01 7.43 -5.47
CA ILE A 70 8.40 8.22 -4.30
C ILE A 70 8.04 7.50 -3.00
N THR A 71 8.50 8.02 -1.89
CA THR A 71 8.22 7.55 -0.54
C THR A 71 7.25 8.50 0.19
N PRO A 72 6.53 8.03 1.23
CA PRO A 72 5.52 8.82 1.94
C PRO A 72 6.03 10.12 2.58
N ASP A 73 7.33 10.26 2.84
CA ASP A 73 7.95 11.46 3.37
C ASP A 73 7.81 12.69 2.45
N LYS A 74 7.46 12.49 1.19
CA LYS A 74 7.19 13.56 0.22
C LYS A 74 5.77 14.14 0.31
N LEU A 75 4.86 13.47 1.03
CA LEU A 75 3.49 13.93 1.24
C LEU A 75 3.41 14.96 2.37
N SER A 76 2.48 15.90 2.22
CA SER A 76 2.02 16.75 3.33
C SER A 76 1.22 15.94 4.35
N GLY A 77 0.87 16.53 5.50
CA GLY A 77 0.02 15.88 6.49
C GLY A 77 -1.34 15.43 5.91
N ASN A 78 -1.95 16.25 5.05
CA ASN A 78 -3.21 15.91 4.37
C ASN A 78 -3.00 14.79 3.33
N GLY A 79 -1.92 14.83 2.57
CA GLY A 79 -1.57 13.78 1.61
C GLY A 79 -1.29 12.45 2.30
N LEU A 80 -0.63 12.47 3.46
CA LEU A 80 -0.38 11.28 4.26
C LEU A 80 -1.67 10.69 4.83
N ALA A 81 -2.60 11.52 5.31
CA ALA A 81 -3.92 11.08 5.75
C ALA A 81 -4.69 10.41 4.59
N SER A 82 -4.67 11.01 3.40
CA SER A 82 -5.28 10.43 2.19
C SER A 82 -4.65 9.09 1.81
N LEU A 83 -3.33 8.93 1.94
CA LEU A 83 -2.63 7.67 1.72
C LEU A 83 -3.10 6.59 2.70
N ASN A 84 -3.17 6.91 3.99
CA ASN A 84 -3.66 5.98 5.01
C ASN A 84 -5.09 5.52 4.73
N ASP A 85 -5.99 6.45 4.40
CA ASP A 85 -7.38 6.14 4.06
C ASP A 85 -7.48 5.25 2.82
N ARG A 86 -6.65 5.51 1.81
CA ARG A 86 -6.62 4.68 0.59
C ARG A 86 -6.09 3.28 0.87
N ILE A 87 -5.03 3.14 1.65
CA ILE A 87 -4.51 1.81 2.06
C ILE A 87 -5.59 1.04 2.82
N ALA A 88 -6.27 1.66 3.79
CA ALA A 88 -7.34 1.02 4.53
C ALA A 88 -8.49 0.54 3.61
N THR A 89 -8.87 1.36 2.64
CA THR A 89 -9.87 1.00 1.64
C THR A 89 -9.43 -0.20 0.80
N ILE A 90 -8.20 -0.19 0.28
CA ILE A 90 -7.65 -1.29 -0.52
C ILE A 90 -7.61 -2.59 0.29
N VAL A 91 -7.13 -2.54 1.53
CA VAL A 91 -7.04 -3.72 2.42
C VAL A 91 -8.44 -4.29 2.70
N LYS A 92 -9.42 -3.42 2.98
CA LYS A 92 -10.81 -3.82 3.22
C LYS A 92 -11.48 -4.43 1.99
N GLU A 93 -11.31 -3.81 0.83
CA GLU A 93 -11.97 -4.26 -0.42
C GLU A 93 -11.34 -5.52 -1.02
N ASN A 94 -10.09 -5.84 -0.65
CA ASN A 94 -9.35 -6.98 -1.17
C ASN A 94 -9.03 -8.03 -0.08
N GLU A 95 -9.93 -8.24 0.86
CA GLU A 95 -9.76 -9.16 1.99
C GLU A 95 -9.29 -10.56 1.56
N GLU A 96 -9.93 -11.14 0.57
CA GLU A 96 -9.59 -12.47 0.05
C GLU A 96 -8.13 -12.55 -0.43
N LYS A 97 -7.66 -11.54 -1.15
CA LYS A 97 -6.28 -11.45 -1.63
C LYS A 97 -5.28 -11.44 -0.47
N TYR A 98 -5.51 -10.61 0.54
CA TYR A 98 -4.59 -10.46 1.66
C TYR A 98 -4.62 -11.67 2.58
N ILE A 99 -5.77 -12.25 2.82
CA ILE A 99 -5.90 -13.50 3.57
C ILE A 99 -5.22 -14.67 2.83
N ASP A 100 -5.32 -14.74 1.51
CA ASP A 100 -4.61 -15.74 0.72
C ASP A 100 -3.08 -15.57 0.83
N ILE A 101 -2.58 -14.33 0.81
CA ILE A 101 -1.16 -14.05 1.06
C ILE A 101 -0.75 -14.58 2.44
N ILE A 102 -1.49 -14.25 3.51
CA ILE A 102 -1.19 -14.71 4.89
C ILE A 102 -1.19 -16.24 4.96
N ASN A 103 -2.12 -16.90 4.30
CA ASN A 103 -2.18 -18.35 4.22
C ASN A 103 -0.94 -18.98 3.56
N LYS A 104 -0.23 -18.23 2.70
CA LYS A 104 0.93 -18.70 1.93
C LYS A 104 2.27 -18.24 2.48
N LEU A 105 2.31 -17.27 3.41
CA LEU A 105 3.56 -16.77 3.97
C LEU A 105 4.37 -17.89 4.61
N GLY A 106 5.65 -17.96 4.31
CA GLY A 106 6.59 -18.97 4.77
C GLY A 106 7.81 -18.39 5.51
N SER A 107 8.76 -19.24 5.83
CA SER A 107 10.01 -18.84 6.46
C SER A 107 10.89 -18.08 5.46
N ILE A 108 11.50 -17.00 5.92
CA ILE A 108 12.53 -16.25 5.17
C ILE A 108 13.88 -16.94 5.36
N ASN A 109 14.17 -17.36 6.61
CA ASN A 109 15.36 -18.12 6.99
C ASN A 109 15.09 -18.93 8.27
N VAL A 110 16.10 -19.61 8.79
CA VAL A 110 15.98 -20.47 9.98
C VAL A 110 15.48 -19.71 11.22
N ARG A 111 15.69 -18.41 11.30
CA ARG A 111 15.36 -17.59 12.48
C ARG A 111 14.16 -16.66 12.29
N LEU A 112 13.75 -16.42 11.04
CA LEU A 112 12.76 -15.42 10.69
C LEU A 112 11.68 -16.00 9.78
N HIS A 113 10.45 -15.90 10.22
CA HIS A 113 9.26 -16.18 9.41
C HIS A 113 8.67 -14.88 8.86
N SER A 114 8.16 -14.89 7.62
CA SER A 114 7.55 -13.69 7.01
C SER A 114 6.40 -13.12 7.85
N LEU A 115 5.66 -13.95 8.56
CA LEU A 115 4.62 -13.50 9.49
C LEU A 115 5.13 -12.60 10.61
N ASN A 116 6.41 -12.70 11.00
CA ASN A 116 7.01 -11.80 12.01
C ASN A 116 7.17 -10.36 11.52
N LEU A 117 7.08 -10.15 10.21
CA LEU A 117 7.14 -8.80 9.62
C LEU A 117 5.82 -8.03 9.80
N LEU A 118 4.75 -8.72 10.16
CA LEU A 118 3.47 -8.08 10.44
C LEU A 118 3.50 -7.43 11.83
N PRO A 119 3.20 -6.13 11.96
CA PRO A 119 3.11 -5.45 13.25
C PRO A 119 2.19 -6.19 14.24
N GLY A 120 2.66 -6.36 15.45
CA GLY A 120 1.94 -7.09 16.52
C GLY A 120 2.06 -8.62 16.47
N VAL A 121 2.73 -9.18 15.45
CA VAL A 121 2.90 -10.63 15.29
C VAL A 121 4.27 -11.08 15.80
N GLY A 122 4.34 -11.42 17.10
CA GLY A 122 5.53 -12.02 17.72
C GLY A 122 5.61 -13.55 17.52
N LYS A 123 6.67 -14.15 18.03
CA LYS A 123 6.94 -15.60 17.88
C LYS A 123 5.79 -16.50 18.32
N LYS A 124 5.15 -16.19 19.45
CA LYS A 124 4.00 -16.98 19.97
C LYS A 124 2.80 -16.90 19.01
N ILE A 125 2.55 -15.73 18.47
CA ILE A 125 1.46 -15.51 17.50
C ILE A 125 1.76 -16.26 16.19
N VAL A 126 3.01 -16.24 15.70
CA VAL A 126 3.42 -17.03 14.55
C VAL A 126 3.12 -18.52 14.76
N GLN A 127 3.50 -19.07 15.91
CA GLN A 127 3.20 -20.49 16.23
C GLN A 127 1.69 -20.76 16.17
N LYS A 128 0.90 -19.90 16.79
CA LYS A 128 -0.56 -20.02 16.78
C LYS A 128 -1.15 -19.94 15.38
N ILE A 129 -0.66 -19.01 14.53
CA ILE A 129 -1.06 -18.90 13.14
C ILE A 129 -0.76 -20.20 12.39
N LEU A 130 0.45 -20.74 12.56
CA LEU A 130 0.86 -21.97 11.88
C LEU A 130 0.02 -23.17 12.32
N GLU A 131 -0.27 -23.32 13.62
CA GLU A 131 -1.14 -24.36 14.15
C GLU A 131 -2.57 -24.26 13.58
N GLU A 132 -3.16 -23.08 13.61
CA GLU A 132 -4.52 -22.86 13.10
C GLU A 132 -4.59 -23.06 11.57
N ARG A 133 -3.57 -22.62 10.85
CA ARG A 133 -3.46 -22.77 9.40
C ARG A 133 -3.36 -24.23 8.97
N THR A 134 -2.75 -25.11 9.81
CA THR A 134 -2.70 -26.56 9.56
C THR A 134 -4.07 -27.22 9.68
N LYS A 135 -4.95 -26.71 10.56
CA LYS A 135 -6.31 -27.23 10.71
C LYS A 135 -7.18 -26.85 9.51
N ALA A 136 -7.16 -25.58 9.12
CA ALA A 136 -7.83 -25.03 7.93
C ALA A 136 -7.22 -23.69 7.54
N LYS A 137 -7.22 -23.36 6.26
CA LYS A 137 -6.88 -22.01 5.78
C LYS A 137 -7.81 -20.97 6.40
N PHE A 138 -7.29 -19.77 6.65
CA PHE A 138 -8.11 -18.64 7.07
C PHE A 138 -8.97 -18.18 5.88
N LYS A 139 -10.20 -17.76 6.18
CA LYS A 139 -11.20 -17.38 5.19
C LYS A 139 -11.46 -15.88 5.15
N SER A 140 -11.25 -15.17 6.26
CA SER A 140 -11.50 -13.74 6.43
C SER A 140 -10.62 -13.16 7.53
N TYR A 141 -10.58 -11.84 7.67
CA TYR A 141 -9.91 -11.17 8.79
C TYR A 141 -10.54 -11.56 10.12
N GLU A 142 -11.87 -11.64 10.18
CA GLU A 142 -12.59 -12.06 11.37
C GLU A 142 -12.22 -13.50 11.79
N ASP A 143 -12.27 -14.44 10.83
CA ASP A 143 -11.87 -15.84 11.07
C ASP A 143 -10.43 -15.94 11.58
N PHE A 144 -9.50 -15.14 11.03
CA PHE A 144 -8.13 -15.06 11.49
C PHE A 144 -8.06 -14.55 12.94
N ASN A 145 -8.66 -13.38 13.20
CA ASN A 145 -8.60 -12.73 14.51
C ASN A 145 -9.17 -13.63 15.62
N GLU A 146 -10.30 -14.28 15.37
CA GLU A 146 -10.94 -15.19 16.33
C GLU A 146 -10.10 -16.45 16.59
N ARG A 147 -9.68 -17.14 15.54
CA ARG A 147 -8.97 -18.41 15.66
C ARG A 147 -7.57 -18.27 16.26
N VAL A 148 -6.87 -17.20 15.90
CA VAL A 148 -5.53 -16.90 16.44
C VAL A 148 -5.61 -16.27 17.83
N GLY A 149 -6.75 -15.66 18.17
CA GLY A 149 -6.88 -14.84 19.38
C GLY A 149 -6.02 -13.57 19.27
N PHE A 150 -6.00 -12.97 18.08
CA PHE A 150 -5.21 -11.78 17.81
C PHE A 150 -5.91 -10.56 18.41
N THR A 151 -5.28 -9.91 19.38
CA THR A 151 -5.87 -8.77 20.12
C THR A 151 -5.90 -7.48 19.31
N SER A 152 -4.97 -7.34 18.35
CA SER A 152 -5.02 -6.31 17.32
C SER A 152 -5.81 -6.84 16.12
N ASP A 153 -6.24 -5.98 15.23
CA ASP A 153 -6.89 -6.42 14.00
C ASP A 153 -5.84 -6.74 12.93
N ILE A 154 -5.95 -7.92 12.30
CA ILE A 154 -5.02 -8.32 11.24
C ILE A 154 -5.08 -7.38 10.04
N ALA A 155 -6.26 -6.84 9.71
CA ALA A 155 -6.40 -5.83 8.66
C ALA A 155 -5.56 -4.60 8.96
N LYS A 156 -5.59 -4.11 10.21
CA LYS A 156 -4.76 -2.98 10.65
C LYS A 156 -3.27 -3.31 10.60
N SER A 157 -2.88 -4.51 10.99
CA SER A 157 -1.50 -4.98 10.91
C SER A 157 -0.99 -5.00 9.45
N ILE A 158 -1.85 -5.38 8.49
CA ILE A 158 -1.54 -5.34 7.05
C ILE A 158 -1.36 -3.90 6.57
N GLU A 159 -2.26 -2.98 6.95
CA GLU A 159 -2.17 -1.56 6.62
C GLU A 159 -0.85 -0.95 7.10
N ASP A 160 -0.51 -1.18 8.36
CA ASP A 160 0.71 -0.66 8.97
C ASP A 160 1.96 -1.24 8.28
N ARG A 161 1.95 -2.54 7.94
CA ARG A 161 3.04 -3.17 7.20
C ARG A 161 3.20 -2.61 5.78
N ILE A 162 2.11 -2.34 5.07
CA ILE A 162 2.15 -1.68 3.76
C ILE A 162 2.83 -0.32 3.88
N MET A 163 2.49 0.46 4.91
CA MET A 163 3.11 1.77 5.13
C MET A 163 4.62 1.66 5.43
N GLU A 164 5.04 0.71 6.26
CA GLU A 164 6.46 0.44 6.52
C GLU A 164 7.22 0.08 5.23
N GLU A 165 6.61 -0.75 4.38
CA GLU A 165 7.21 -1.14 3.10
C GLU A 165 7.31 0.02 2.11
N LEU A 166 6.32 0.93 2.09
CA LEU A 166 6.35 2.15 1.27
C LEU A 166 7.43 3.12 1.74
N ASN A 167 7.68 3.22 3.05
CA ASN A 167 8.77 4.00 3.62
C ASN A 167 10.16 3.43 3.28
N GLY A 168 10.24 2.17 2.89
CA GLY A 168 11.49 1.52 2.55
C GLY A 168 12.40 1.20 3.75
N GLU A 169 11.82 1.12 4.95
CA GLU A 169 12.55 0.88 6.21
C GLU A 169 13.06 -0.55 6.33
N ASP A 170 12.42 -1.49 5.63
CA ASP A 170 12.75 -2.90 5.71
C ASP A 170 13.25 -3.46 4.38
N LYS A 171 14.21 -4.37 4.48
CA LYS A 171 14.76 -5.15 3.37
C LYS A 171 13.72 -6.10 2.76
N TYR A 172 12.83 -6.62 3.58
CA TYR A 172 11.86 -7.63 3.17
C TYR A 172 10.50 -6.99 2.91
N LYS A 173 9.89 -7.35 1.79
CA LYS A 173 8.57 -6.89 1.39
C LYS A 173 7.61 -8.07 1.29
N ILE A 174 6.39 -7.88 1.73
CA ILE A 174 5.30 -8.86 1.65
C ILE A 174 4.26 -8.42 0.62
N PHE A 175 3.94 -7.13 0.61
CA PHE A 175 2.78 -6.60 -0.09
C PHE A 175 3.13 -5.66 -1.26
N THR A 176 4.27 -4.97 -1.21
CA THR A 176 4.64 -3.93 -2.21
C THR A 176 5.74 -4.32 -3.17
#